data_df56e09341e2aad6e607ecd01fb29ad7
#
_entry.id   df56e09341e2aad6e607ecd01fb29ad7
#
_cell.length_a   1.000
_cell.length_b   1.000
_cell.length_c   1.000
_cell.angle_alpha   90.00
_cell.angle_beta   90.00
_cell.angle_gamma   90.00
#
_symmetry.space_group_name_H-M   'P 1'
#
loop_
_entity.id
_entity.type
_entity.pdbx_description
1 polymer ?
#
loop_
_entity_poly.entity_id
_entity_poly.type
_entity_poly.pdbx_seq_one_letter_code
_entity_poly.pdbx_strand_id
1 'polypeptide(L)'
;MEINTANIPLMNKKLIWENGITSAYYDLSINIPDINHFHGKLLHVSTDDLEVSSLSSQPIQYVCSDNQVKQEQDSFLLALPIFNPIEYLQQNKRFEILPGGFLLQHGMTPYTLNNPSVNQMWVIKIEGSKLRQLCYQPEKLCMHVDTGNHANTAFLMDYIPLAFQKLNANKVHATHNKLMTKHILELLSLLLNESQQVTQSREEVVITAHLHRIQQYISNNLPNTELNATNVAAACKISTRYLYVIFKHQQLSFNQYLKEQRLSKAHALLTGNQYPFSIDYLASQCGFNSSSYFISQFKQRYQTHPKDLLHLS
;
A
#
# COMPACT_ATOMS: atom_id res chain seq x y z
N MET A 1 18.26 2.47 4.59
CA MET A 1 19.19 1.42 4.05
C MET A 1 19.80 1.92 2.75
N GLU A 2 21.10 1.67 2.54
CA GLU A 2 21.79 1.98 1.27
C GLU A 2 22.58 0.75 0.81
N ILE A 3 22.45 0.38 -0.46
CA ILE A 3 23.22 -0.67 -1.13
C ILE A 3 23.78 -0.09 -2.41
N ASN A 4 25.07 -0.32 -2.63
CA ASN A 4 25.77 0.10 -3.84
C ASN A 4 26.75 -0.99 -4.27
N THR A 5 26.54 -1.59 -5.44
CA THR A 5 27.36 -2.72 -5.90
C THR A 5 28.60 -2.30 -6.68
N ALA A 6 28.88 -0.99 -6.85
CA ALA A 6 30.01 -0.50 -7.64
C ALA A 6 31.36 -1.04 -7.14
N ASN A 7 31.55 -1.09 -5.81
CA ASN A 7 32.79 -1.51 -5.17
C ASN A 7 32.73 -2.92 -4.58
N ILE A 8 31.72 -3.72 -4.94
CA ILE A 8 31.54 -5.09 -4.44
C ILE A 8 32.28 -6.08 -5.36
N PRO A 9 33.04 -7.05 -4.78
CA PRO A 9 33.63 -8.11 -5.57
C PRO A 9 32.60 -8.87 -6.41
N LEU A 10 32.97 -9.23 -7.64
CA LEU A 10 32.07 -9.82 -8.63
C LEU A 10 31.23 -11.00 -8.09
N MET A 11 31.89 -11.91 -7.39
CA MET A 11 31.26 -13.11 -6.81
C MET A 11 30.16 -12.79 -5.80
N ASN A 12 30.16 -11.62 -5.18
CA ASN A 12 29.21 -11.22 -4.14
C ASN A 12 28.14 -10.24 -4.65
N LYS A 13 28.33 -9.67 -5.85
CA LYS A 13 27.41 -8.62 -6.37
C LYS A 13 25.97 -9.08 -6.43
N LYS A 14 25.72 -10.26 -6.99
CA LYS A 14 24.37 -10.79 -7.14
C LYS A 14 23.73 -11.02 -5.77
N LEU A 15 24.42 -11.71 -4.86
CA LEU A 15 23.91 -12.04 -3.53
C LEU A 15 23.59 -10.79 -2.71
N ILE A 16 24.50 -9.79 -2.73
CA ILE A 16 24.27 -8.54 -2.00
C ILE A 16 23.07 -7.78 -2.58
N TRP A 17 22.94 -7.78 -3.92
CA TRP A 17 21.80 -7.14 -4.57
C TRP A 17 20.48 -7.87 -4.24
N GLU A 18 20.43 -9.19 -4.35
CA GLU A 18 19.28 -10.02 -3.99
C GLU A 18 18.84 -9.77 -2.53
N ASN A 19 19.78 -9.84 -1.59
CA ASN A 19 19.49 -9.55 -0.18
C ASN A 19 18.94 -8.14 0.04
N GLY A 20 19.45 -7.16 -0.70
CA GLY A 20 18.97 -5.80 -0.63
C GLY A 20 17.53 -5.63 -1.15
N ILE A 21 17.24 -6.24 -2.28
CA ILE A 21 15.91 -6.22 -2.88
C ILE A 21 14.91 -6.96 -1.97
N THR A 22 15.27 -8.14 -1.46
CA THR A 22 14.43 -8.89 -0.50
C THR A 22 14.16 -8.08 0.77
N SER A 23 15.16 -7.38 1.29
CA SER A 23 15.00 -6.56 2.50
C SER A 23 14.12 -5.32 2.29
N ALA A 24 14.15 -4.75 1.08
CA ALA A 24 13.37 -3.55 0.77
C ALA A 24 11.93 -3.86 0.34
N TYR A 25 11.73 -4.97 -0.35
CA TYR A 25 10.43 -5.27 -0.97
C TYR A 25 9.88 -6.60 -0.49
N TYR A 26 10.28 -7.69 -1.14
CA TYR A 26 9.96 -9.07 -0.83
C TYR A 26 10.90 -10.01 -1.61
N ASP A 27 10.79 -11.30 -1.35
CA ASP A 27 11.65 -12.30 -1.99
C ASP A 27 11.38 -12.36 -3.49
N LEU A 28 12.43 -12.07 -4.29
CA LEU A 28 12.39 -12.09 -5.75
C LEU A 28 13.59 -12.86 -6.28
N SER A 29 13.36 -13.68 -7.29
CA SER A 29 14.45 -14.22 -8.09
C SER A 29 14.99 -13.15 -9.03
N ILE A 30 16.32 -13.04 -9.10
CA ILE A 30 16.98 -12.00 -9.89
C ILE A 30 17.84 -12.63 -10.99
N ASN A 31 17.64 -12.17 -12.21
CA ASN A 31 18.49 -12.51 -13.35
C ASN A 31 19.24 -11.26 -13.84
N ILE A 32 20.57 -11.31 -13.82
CA ILE A 32 21.46 -10.24 -14.28
C ILE A 32 22.14 -10.74 -15.54
N PRO A 33 21.80 -10.20 -16.75
CA PRO A 33 22.33 -10.70 -18.01
C PRO A 33 23.85 -10.56 -18.12
N ASP A 34 24.41 -9.48 -17.58
CA ASP A 34 25.86 -9.23 -17.55
C ASP A 34 26.31 -8.82 -16.14
N ILE A 35 26.68 -9.79 -15.35
CA ILE A 35 27.13 -9.58 -13.97
C ILE A 35 28.48 -8.82 -13.90
N ASN A 36 29.34 -8.95 -14.92
CA ASN A 36 30.64 -8.30 -14.94
C ASN A 36 30.53 -6.78 -14.97
N HIS A 37 29.59 -6.26 -15.74
CA HIS A 37 29.32 -4.83 -15.88
C HIS A 37 28.15 -4.37 -15.01
N PHE A 38 27.58 -5.24 -14.19
CA PHE A 38 26.43 -4.87 -13.35
C PHE A 38 26.84 -3.89 -12.26
N HIS A 39 26.08 -2.78 -12.20
CA HIS A 39 26.07 -1.81 -11.13
C HIS A 39 24.64 -1.52 -10.73
N GLY A 40 24.34 -1.70 -9.46
CA GLY A 40 23.04 -1.36 -8.87
C GLY A 40 23.23 -0.47 -7.64
N LYS A 41 22.36 0.50 -7.47
CA LYS A 41 22.27 1.34 -6.28
C LYS A 41 20.82 1.37 -5.82
N LEU A 42 20.61 1.04 -4.54
CA LEU A 42 19.34 1.09 -3.85
C LEU A 42 19.48 1.99 -2.64
N LEU A 43 18.68 3.04 -2.59
CA LEU A 43 18.46 3.86 -1.40
C LEU A 43 17.02 3.62 -0.94
N HIS A 44 16.83 3.27 0.31
CA HIS A 44 15.53 2.90 0.85
C HIS A 44 15.28 3.55 2.20
N VAL A 45 14.08 4.13 2.36
CA VAL A 45 13.59 4.74 3.59
C VAL A 45 12.22 4.15 3.93
N SER A 46 12.06 3.70 5.16
CA SER A 46 10.80 3.22 5.72
C SER A 46 10.21 4.29 6.67
N THR A 47 8.90 4.46 6.59
CA THR A 47 8.09 5.26 7.53
C THR A 47 6.99 4.37 8.10
N ASP A 48 6.16 4.90 9.01
CA ASP A 48 5.04 4.14 9.61
C ASP A 48 3.97 3.72 8.61
N ASP A 49 3.85 4.43 7.47
CA ASP A 49 2.74 4.27 6.55
C ASP A 49 3.14 3.75 5.17
N LEU A 50 4.39 3.98 4.75
CA LEU A 50 4.91 3.56 3.45
C LEU A 50 6.43 3.48 3.45
N GLU A 51 6.97 2.83 2.43
CA GLU A 51 8.39 2.75 2.17
C GLU A 51 8.69 3.36 0.80
N VAL A 52 9.76 4.16 0.69
CA VAL A 52 10.17 4.80 -0.56
C VAL A 52 11.59 4.40 -0.89
N SER A 53 11.82 4.06 -2.14
CA SER A 53 13.15 3.69 -2.64
C SER A 53 13.50 4.43 -3.92
N SER A 54 14.78 4.82 -4.01
CA SER A 54 15.43 5.15 -5.28
C SER A 54 16.23 3.94 -5.73
N LEU A 55 15.85 3.35 -6.84
CA LEU A 55 16.45 2.15 -7.41
C LEU A 55 17.08 2.50 -8.76
N SER A 56 18.39 2.33 -8.91
CA SER A 56 19.07 2.45 -10.19
C SER A 56 19.89 1.21 -10.48
N SER A 57 19.87 0.71 -11.71
CA SER A 57 20.61 -0.48 -12.10
C SER A 57 20.95 -0.53 -13.60
N GLN A 58 21.96 -1.31 -13.91
CA GLN A 58 22.19 -1.88 -15.22
C GLN A 58 21.07 -2.87 -15.58
N PRO A 59 21.00 -3.41 -16.84
CA PRO A 59 19.96 -4.35 -17.22
C PRO A 59 19.79 -5.49 -16.21
N ILE A 60 18.54 -5.76 -15.84
CA ILE A 60 18.21 -6.72 -14.80
C ILE A 60 16.73 -7.16 -14.92
N GLN A 61 16.46 -8.39 -14.53
CA GLN A 61 15.11 -8.95 -14.47
C GLN A 61 14.80 -9.41 -13.05
N TYR A 62 13.63 -9.05 -12.56
CA TYR A 62 13.05 -9.47 -11.29
C TYR A 62 11.87 -10.41 -11.57
N VAL A 63 11.82 -11.54 -10.90
CA VAL A 63 10.78 -12.55 -11.06
C VAL A 63 10.17 -12.87 -9.70
N CYS A 64 8.87 -12.64 -9.58
CA CYS A 64 8.05 -13.12 -8.47
C CYS A 64 7.33 -14.39 -8.91
N SER A 65 7.69 -15.53 -8.37
CA SER A 65 7.10 -16.84 -8.68
C SER A 65 5.93 -17.19 -7.75
N ASP A 66 5.12 -18.19 -8.14
CA ASP A 66 4.01 -18.70 -7.30
C ASP A 66 4.44 -19.14 -5.89
N ASN A 67 5.67 -19.67 -5.75
CA ASN A 67 6.20 -20.09 -4.45
C ASN A 67 6.56 -18.91 -3.54
N GLN A 68 7.04 -17.81 -4.13
CA GLN A 68 7.38 -16.59 -3.42
C GLN A 68 6.12 -15.84 -2.97
N VAL A 69 5.10 -15.75 -3.83
CA VAL A 69 3.79 -15.13 -3.51
C VAL A 69 3.16 -15.72 -2.23
N LYS A 70 3.30 -17.01 -1.97
CA LYS A 70 2.70 -17.67 -0.79
C LYS A 70 3.30 -17.24 0.55
N GLN A 71 4.45 -16.59 0.54
CA GLN A 71 5.17 -16.13 1.73
C GLN A 71 5.01 -14.62 1.96
N GLU A 72 4.38 -13.91 1.02
CA GLU A 72 4.33 -12.47 1.01
C GLU A 72 3.19 -11.88 1.84
N GLN A 73 3.43 -10.66 2.35
CA GLN A 73 2.40 -9.84 2.96
C GLN A 73 1.58 -9.12 1.87
N ASP A 74 0.32 -8.87 2.16
CA ASP A 74 -0.56 -8.09 1.30
C ASP A 74 -0.04 -6.65 1.17
N SER A 75 0.74 -6.40 0.14
CA SER A 75 1.35 -5.10 -0.14
C SER A 75 1.36 -4.80 -1.64
N PHE A 76 1.43 -3.51 -1.96
CA PHE A 76 1.55 -3.03 -3.33
C PHE A 76 2.87 -2.30 -3.52
N LEU A 77 3.45 -2.43 -4.71
CA LEU A 77 4.57 -1.64 -5.18
C LEU A 77 4.10 -0.73 -6.32
N LEU A 78 4.34 0.56 -6.18
CA LEU A 78 4.21 1.51 -7.29
C LEU A 78 5.60 1.81 -7.82
N ALA A 79 5.88 1.42 -9.06
CA ALA A 79 7.14 1.70 -9.75
C ALA A 79 6.96 2.84 -10.76
N LEU A 80 7.86 3.83 -10.71
CA LEU A 80 7.87 5.04 -11.55
C LEU A 80 9.22 5.10 -12.29
N PRO A 81 9.32 4.61 -13.54
CA PRO A 81 10.54 4.67 -14.32
C PRO A 81 10.88 6.12 -14.71
N ILE A 82 12.18 6.47 -14.66
CA ILE A 82 12.65 7.85 -14.90
C ILE A 82 13.31 7.99 -16.27
N PHE A 83 14.22 7.07 -16.66
CA PHE A 83 15.04 7.27 -17.86
C PHE A 83 14.62 6.41 -19.04
N ASN A 84 14.38 5.11 -18.82
CA ASN A 84 14.08 4.16 -19.89
C ASN A 84 12.80 3.38 -19.55
N PRO A 85 12.11 2.84 -20.56
CA PRO A 85 10.97 1.98 -20.35
C PRO A 85 11.33 0.74 -19.53
N ILE A 86 10.35 0.25 -18.77
CA ILE A 86 10.39 -1.06 -18.12
C ILE A 86 9.34 -1.97 -18.76
N GLU A 87 9.63 -3.26 -18.81
CA GLU A 87 8.73 -4.27 -19.32
C GLU A 87 8.16 -5.08 -18.16
N TYR A 88 6.87 -5.31 -18.19
CA TYR A 88 6.15 -6.07 -17.19
C TYR A 88 5.34 -7.20 -17.82
N LEU A 89 5.50 -8.40 -17.31
CA LEU A 89 4.78 -9.58 -17.77
C LEU A 89 3.98 -10.16 -16.60
N GLN A 90 2.66 -10.27 -16.75
CA GLN A 90 1.75 -10.88 -15.80
C GLN A 90 0.61 -11.57 -16.52
N GLN A 91 0.23 -12.78 -16.10
CA GLN A 91 -0.87 -13.55 -16.71
C GLN A 91 -0.80 -13.64 -18.25
N ASN A 92 0.41 -13.86 -18.80
CA ASN A 92 0.72 -13.90 -20.23
C ASN A 92 0.44 -12.59 -21.00
N LYS A 93 0.21 -11.48 -20.30
CA LYS A 93 0.14 -10.14 -20.90
C LYS A 93 1.45 -9.41 -20.68
N ARG A 94 1.97 -8.79 -21.73
CA ARG A 94 3.17 -7.95 -21.68
C ARG A 94 2.77 -6.49 -21.78
N PHE A 95 3.36 -5.71 -20.92
CA PHE A 95 3.17 -4.27 -20.84
C PHE A 95 4.53 -3.57 -20.91
N GLU A 96 4.56 -2.42 -21.55
CA GLU A 96 5.69 -1.51 -21.54
C GLU A 96 5.27 -0.23 -20.82
N ILE A 97 6.02 0.15 -19.80
CA ILE A 97 5.77 1.34 -19.01
C ILE A 97 6.85 2.36 -19.35
N LEU A 98 6.43 3.47 -19.95
CA LEU A 98 7.31 4.55 -20.37
C LEU A 98 7.70 5.45 -19.18
N PRO A 99 8.83 6.17 -19.25
CA PRO A 99 9.13 7.26 -18.31
C PRO A 99 7.98 8.26 -18.24
N GLY A 100 7.61 8.65 -17.01
CA GLY A 100 6.45 9.50 -16.77
C GLY A 100 5.13 8.74 -16.53
N GLY A 101 5.10 7.44 -16.84
CA GLY A 101 4.03 6.53 -16.45
C GLY A 101 4.32 5.84 -15.11
N PHE A 102 3.41 4.98 -14.69
CA PHE A 102 3.61 4.15 -13.51
C PHE A 102 3.11 2.73 -13.70
N LEU A 103 3.65 1.82 -12.89
CA LEU A 103 3.21 0.44 -12.76
C LEU A 103 2.80 0.19 -11.30
N LEU A 104 1.57 -0.24 -11.09
CA LEU A 104 1.13 -0.75 -9.79
C LEU A 104 1.21 -2.28 -9.81
N GLN A 105 1.93 -2.86 -8.84
CA GLN A 105 2.09 -4.31 -8.67
C GLN A 105 1.48 -4.73 -7.34
N HIS A 106 0.83 -5.89 -7.31
CA HIS A 106 0.39 -6.53 -6.08
C HIS A 106 1.35 -7.67 -5.73
N GLY A 107 1.94 -7.63 -4.55
CA GLY A 107 2.93 -8.63 -4.10
C GLY A 107 2.40 -10.07 -4.06
N MET A 108 1.07 -10.24 -3.99
CA MET A 108 0.42 -11.56 -3.98
C MET A 108 0.09 -12.11 -5.38
N THR A 109 0.72 -11.63 -6.43
CA THR A 109 0.46 -12.10 -7.80
C THR A 109 1.77 -12.31 -8.53
N PRO A 110 2.01 -13.47 -9.17
CA PRO A 110 3.24 -13.73 -9.89
C PRO A 110 3.43 -12.77 -11.06
N TYR A 111 4.68 -12.32 -11.26
CA TYR A 111 5.03 -11.42 -12.35
C TYR A 111 6.52 -11.50 -12.73
N THR A 112 6.85 -10.92 -13.86
CA THR A 112 8.23 -10.61 -14.25
C THR A 112 8.35 -9.13 -14.59
N LEU A 113 9.29 -8.45 -13.96
CA LEU A 113 9.69 -7.06 -14.27
C LEU A 113 11.06 -7.08 -14.92
N ASN A 114 11.19 -6.53 -16.10
CA ASN A 114 12.43 -6.46 -16.85
C ASN A 114 12.86 -5.01 -17.07
N ASN A 115 14.08 -4.70 -16.69
CA ASN A 115 14.79 -3.48 -17.06
C ASN A 115 15.77 -3.82 -18.19
N PRO A 116 15.41 -3.61 -19.47
CA PRO A 116 16.27 -4.00 -20.59
C PRO A 116 17.47 -3.07 -20.80
N SER A 117 17.44 -1.90 -20.19
CA SER A 117 18.48 -0.87 -20.27
C SER A 117 18.84 -0.33 -18.89
N VAL A 118 19.91 0.47 -18.82
CA VAL A 118 20.22 1.23 -17.58
C VAL A 118 19.02 2.07 -17.20
N ASN A 119 18.55 1.93 -15.98
CA ASN A 119 17.37 2.67 -15.54
C ASN A 119 17.53 3.18 -14.11
N GLN A 120 16.75 4.20 -13.82
CA GLN A 120 16.46 4.66 -12.48
C GLN A 120 14.94 4.72 -12.32
N MET A 121 14.45 4.31 -11.17
CA MET A 121 13.03 4.38 -10.85
C MET A 121 12.82 4.76 -9.38
N TRP A 122 11.71 5.39 -9.09
CA TRP A 122 11.16 5.46 -7.75
C TRP A 122 10.26 4.26 -7.52
N VAL A 123 10.36 3.66 -6.34
CA VAL A 123 9.46 2.58 -5.92
C VAL A 123 8.86 2.94 -4.58
N ILE A 124 7.54 2.92 -4.51
CA ILE A 124 6.80 3.13 -3.26
C ILE A 124 6.12 1.81 -2.90
N LYS A 125 6.41 1.29 -1.69
CA LYS A 125 5.73 0.13 -1.12
C LYS A 125 4.73 0.59 -0.09
N ILE A 126 3.52 0.06 -0.16
CA ILE A 126 2.43 0.38 0.75
C ILE A 126 1.64 -0.88 1.11
N GLU A 127 1.24 -1.00 2.38
CA GLU A 127 0.39 -2.09 2.85
C GLU A 127 -0.98 -2.08 2.15
N GLY A 128 -1.47 -3.27 1.75
CA GLY A 128 -2.72 -3.41 1.00
C GLY A 128 -3.93 -2.80 1.71
N SER A 129 -4.02 -2.96 3.02
CA SER A 129 -5.09 -2.35 3.83
C SER A 129 -5.10 -0.82 3.74
N LYS A 130 -3.93 -0.18 3.71
CA LYS A 130 -3.78 1.28 3.58
C LYS A 130 -4.08 1.75 2.16
N LEU A 131 -3.58 1.03 1.15
CA LEU A 131 -3.85 1.41 -0.24
C LEU A 131 -5.32 1.32 -0.61
N ARG A 132 -6.04 0.31 -0.11
CA ARG A 132 -7.50 0.16 -0.32
C ARG A 132 -8.34 1.23 0.39
N GLN A 133 -7.77 1.97 1.34
CA GLN A 133 -8.40 3.16 1.92
C GLN A 133 -8.25 4.39 1.02
N LEU A 134 -7.18 4.45 0.23
CA LEU A 134 -6.88 5.57 -0.67
C LEU A 134 -7.51 5.39 -2.05
N CYS A 135 -7.61 4.16 -2.51
CA CYS A 135 -8.03 3.80 -3.86
C CYS A 135 -8.94 2.58 -3.82
N TYR A 136 -10.06 2.66 -4.53
CA TYR A 136 -11.00 1.56 -4.62
C TYR A 136 -10.47 0.42 -5.51
N GLN A 137 -10.43 -0.83 -5.02
CA GLN A 137 -9.96 -2.00 -5.77
C GLN A 137 -8.65 -1.73 -6.55
N PRO A 138 -7.55 -1.38 -5.87
CA PRO A 138 -6.29 -1.07 -6.54
C PRO A 138 -5.76 -2.24 -7.39
N GLU A 139 -6.21 -3.48 -7.11
CA GLU A 139 -5.87 -4.68 -7.88
C GLU A 139 -6.27 -4.55 -9.36
N LYS A 140 -7.32 -3.82 -9.67
CA LYS A 140 -7.73 -3.57 -11.07
C LYS A 140 -6.70 -2.73 -11.84
N LEU A 141 -5.98 -1.86 -11.16
CA LEU A 141 -4.91 -1.05 -11.76
C LEU A 141 -3.63 -1.84 -12.02
N CYS A 142 -3.42 -2.97 -11.32
CA CYS A 142 -2.24 -3.82 -11.54
C CYS A 142 -2.18 -4.43 -12.96
N MET A 143 -3.28 -4.42 -13.70
CA MET A 143 -3.38 -4.92 -15.07
C MET A 143 -3.56 -3.78 -16.09
N HIS A 144 -3.36 -2.55 -15.65
CA HIS A 144 -3.50 -1.36 -16.46
C HIS A 144 -2.16 -0.68 -16.66
N VAL A 145 -1.87 -0.29 -17.90
CA VAL A 145 -0.68 0.49 -18.24
C VAL A 145 -1.07 1.96 -18.27
N ASP A 146 -0.47 2.73 -17.38
CA ASP A 146 -0.54 4.17 -17.46
C ASP A 146 0.48 4.67 -18.50
N THR A 147 -0.01 5.34 -19.52
CA THR A 147 0.80 5.83 -20.67
C THR A 147 1.54 7.14 -20.38
N GLY A 148 1.50 7.64 -19.14
CA GLY A 148 2.42 8.68 -18.70
C GLY A 148 2.10 10.12 -19.09
N ASN A 149 0.84 10.47 -19.28
CA ASN A 149 0.46 11.86 -19.62
C ASN A 149 -0.42 12.52 -18.53
N HIS A 150 -0.32 12.05 -17.28
CA HIS A 150 -1.12 12.62 -16.20
C HIS A 150 -0.34 13.67 -15.41
N ALA A 151 -0.94 14.82 -15.19
CA ALA A 151 -0.37 15.90 -14.37
C ALA A 151 -0.01 15.42 -12.96
N ASN A 152 -0.81 14.51 -12.39
CA ASN A 152 -0.58 13.96 -11.06
C ASN A 152 0.65 13.05 -11.00
N THR A 153 0.97 12.29 -12.06
CA THR A 153 2.22 11.49 -12.13
C THR A 153 3.43 12.41 -12.15
N ALA A 154 3.40 13.45 -12.99
CA ALA A 154 4.49 14.43 -13.07
C ALA A 154 4.71 15.11 -11.70
N PHE A 155 3.63 15.56 -11.05
CA PHE A 155 3.71 16.20 -9.75
C PHE A 155 4.24 15.26 -8.65
N LEU A 156 3.81 14.01 -8.64
CA LEU A 156 4.34 12.99 -7.73
C LEU A 156 5.84 12.75 -7.98
N MET A 157 6.27 12.64 -9.24
CA MET A 157 7.67 12.43 -9.61
C MET A 157 8.57 13.62 -9.23
N ASP A 158 8.06 14.85 -9.28
CA ASP A 158 8.78 16.03 -8.83
C ASP A 158 8.86 16.10 -7.29
N TYR A 159 7.82 15.66 -6.59
CA TYR A 159 7.75 15.73 -5.13
C TYR A 159 8.56 14.63 -4.43
N ILE A 160 8.56 13.38 -4.95
CA ILE A 160 9.24 12.23 -4.33
C ILE A 160 10.72 12.50 -4.05
N PRO A 161 11.56 13.01 -4.98
CA PRO A 161 12.97 13.26 -4.72
C PRO A 161 13.18 14.21 -3.54
N LEU A 162 12.37 15.27 -3.47
CA LEU A 162 12.43 16.26 -2.39
C LEU A 162 12.05 15.64 -1.04
N ALA A 163 10.94 14.91 -0.99
CA ALA A 163 10.48 14.23 0.21
C ALA A 163 11.49 13.16 0.65
N PHE A 164 11.99 12.35 -0.28
CA PHE A 164 12.97 11.29 -0.02
C PHE A 164 14.27 11.84 0.56
N GLN A 165 14.80 12.92 0.00
CA GLN A 165 16.00 13.58 0.51
C GLN A 165 15.83 13.99 1.98
N LYS A 166 14.66 14.52 2.33
CA LYS A 166 14.34 14.92 3.70
C LYS A 166 14.13 13.73 4.63
N LEU A 167 13.36 12.73 4.18
CA LEU A 167 13.13 11.50 4.95
C LEU A 167 14.42 10.72 5.22
N ASN A 168 15.37 10.72 4.27
CA ASN A 168 16.67 10.06 4.40
C ASN A 168 17.67 10.85 5.25
N ALA A 169 17.43 12.12 5.51
CA ALA A 169 18.29 12.94 6.37
C ALA A 169 17.98 12.62 7.84
N ASN A 170 18.89 11.94 8.56
CA ASN A 170 18.79 11.47 9.95
C ASN A 170 18.48 12.56 11.01
N LYS A 171 18.11 13.79 10.62
CA LYS A 171 17.88 14.94 11.50
C LYS A 171 16.45 15.51 11.42
N VAL A 172 15.53 14.83 10.73
CA VAL A 172 14.16 15.35 10.55
C VAL A 172 13.29 14.92 11.73
N HIS A 173 12.58 15.89 12.34
CA HIS A 173 11.63 15.62 13.42
C HIS A 173 10.51 14.66 12.93
N ALA A 174 10.05 13.75 13.79
CA ALA A 174 8.99 12.80 13.50
C ALA A 174 7.73 13.45 12.88
N THR A 175 7.40 14.67 13.29
CA THR A 175 6.28 15.45 12.75
C THR A 175 6.45 15.78 11.26
N HIS A 176 7.67 16.11 10.81
CA HIS A 176 7.94 16.39 9.38
C HIS A 176 7.87 15.10 8.55
N ASN A 177 8.40 13.98 9.08
CA ASN A 177 8.31 12.69 8.41
C ASN A 177 6.85 12.31 8.19
N LYS A 178 6.02 12.44 9.22
CA LYS A 178 4.58 12.16 9.13
C LYS A 178 3.87 13.06 8.10
N LEU A 179 4.23 14.35 8.06
CA LEU A 179 3.66 15.28 7.08
C LEU A 179 4.04 14.91 5.64
N MET A 180 5.33 14.62 5.38
CA MET A 180 5.80 14.22 4.05
C MET A 180 5.18 12.90 3.59
N THR A 181 5.10 11.91 4.48
CA THR A 181 4.41 10.64 4.23
C THR A 181 2.96 10.88 3.86
N LYS A 182 2.25 11.73 4.60
CA LYS A 182 0.87 12.10 4.31
C LYS A 182 0.71 12.73 2.92
N HIS A 183 1.60 13.66 2.55
CA HIS A 183 1.56 14.28 1.21
C HIS A 183 1.78 13.25 0.10
N ILE A 184 2.72 12.30 0.27
CA ILE A 184 2.92 11.22 -0.71
C ILE A 184 1.63 10.39 -0.85
N LEU A 185 0.98 10.03 0.28
CA LEU A 185 -0.27 9.26 0.26
C LEU A 185 -1.42 10.02 -0.43
N GLU A 186 -1.54 11.33 -0.20
CA GLU A 186 -2.54 12.17 -0.86
C GLU A 186 -2.29 12.26 -2.38
N LEU A 187 -1.04 12.43 -2.82
CA LEU A 187 -0.68 12.44 -4.23
C LEU A 187 -0.90 11.07 -4.89
N LEU A 188 -0.58 9.98 -4.20
CA LEU A 188 -0.89 8.62 -4.66
C LEU A 188 -2.40 8.42 -4.82
N SER A 189 -3.19 8.88 -3.86
CA SER A 189 -4.66 8.80 -3.94
C SER A 189 -5.19 9.53 -5.17
N LEU A 190 -4.69 10.74 -5.45
CA LEU A 190 -5.08 11.50 -6.64
C LEU A 190 -4.70 10.76 -7.93
N LEU A 191 -3.46 10.29 -8.03
CA LEU A 191 -2.96 9.55 -9.19
C LEU A 191 -3.78 8.30 -9.48
N LEU A 192 -3.97 7.45 -8.47
CA LEU A 192 -4.65 6.16 -8.65
C LEU A 192 -6.14 6.32 -8.94
N ASN A 193 -6.80 7.30 -8.33
CA ASN A 193 -8.21 7.56 -8.59
C ASN A 193 -8.44 8.19 -9.98
N GLU A 194 -7.54 9.04 -10.47
CA GLU A 194 -7.58 9.56 -11.85
C GLU A 194 -7.43 8.42 -12.87
N SER A 195 -6.44 7.54 -12.69
CA SER A 195 -6.22 6.39 -13.57
C SER A 195 -7.39 5.41 -13.57
N GLN A 196 -8.10 5.26 -12.44
CA GLN A 196 -9.33 4.46 -12.39
C GLN A 196 -10.46 5.07 -13.20
N GLN A 197 -10.62 6.39 -13.21
CA GLN A 197 -11.68 7.05 -13.96
C GLN A 197 -11.55 6.81 -15.48
N VAL A 198 -10.34 6.68 -15.98
CA VAL A 198 -10.07 6.38 -17.40
C VAL A 198 -10.48 4.94 -17.76
N THR A 199 -10.47 4.02 -16.79
CA THR A 199 -10.69 2.59 -17.01
C THR A 199 -12.08 2.10 -16.63
N GLN A 200 -12.85 2.89 -15.88
CA GLN A 200 -14.13 2.46 -15.31
C GLN A 200 -15.34 2.90 -16.14
N SER A 201 -16.37 2.06 -16.15
CA SER A 201 -17.70 2.46 -16.62
C SER A 201 -18.26 3.57 -15.71
N ARG A 202 -19.14 4.42 -16.27
CA ARG A 202 -19.79 5.52 -15.52
C ARG A 202 -20.46 5.04 -14.21
N GLU A 203 -20.94 3.82 -14.20
CA GLU A 203 -21.59 3.18 -13.05
C GLU A 203 -20.58 2.83 -11.94
N GLU A 204 -19.40 2.33 -12.28
CA GLU A 204 -18.34 2.04 -11.31
C GLU A 204 -17.78 3.29 -10.65
N VAL A 205 -17.66 4.39 -11.37
CA VAL A 205 -17.24 5.70 -10.81
C VAL A 205 -18.23 6.18 -9.75
N VAL A 206 -19.54 6.04 -10.00
CA VAL A 206 -20.59 6.42 -9.03
C VAL A 206 -20.54 5.54 -7.79
N ILE A 207 -20.37 4.22 -7.95
CA ILE A 207 -20.22 3.27 -6.84
C ILE A 207 -19.01 3.63 -5.97
N THR A 208 -17.88 3.95 -6.59
CA THR A 208 -16.63 4.33 -5.91
C THR A 208 -16.80 5.60 -5.08
N ALA A 209 -17.43 6.63 -5.65
CA ALA A 209 -17.68 7.88 -4.95
C ALA A 209 -18.60 7.69 -3.72
N HIS A 210 -19.62 6.84 -3.85
CA HIS A 210 -20.49 6.50 -2.73
C HIS A 210 -19.76 5.70 -1.66
N LEU A 211 -18.93 4.73 -2.06
CA LEU A 211 -18.15 3.92 -1.12
C LEU A 211 -17.21 4.80 -0.28
N HIS A 212 -16.45 5.68 -0.93
CA HIS A 212 -15.54 6.60 -0.22
C HIS A 212 -16.30 7.45 0.83
N ARG A 213 -17.46 7.98 0.46
CA ARG A 213 -18.32 8.74 1.38
C ARG A 213 -18.80 7.88 2.57
N ILE A 214 -19.19 6.63 2.30
CA ILE A 214 -19.62 5.67 3.32
C ILE A 214 -18.46 5.37 4.28
N GLN A 215 -17.28 5.08 3.77
CA GLN A 215 -16.08 4.77 4.54
C GLN A 215 -15.68 5.94 5.44
N GLN A 216 -15.68 7.15 4.90
CA GLN A 216 -15.40 8.38 5.64
C GLN A 216 -16.44 8.60 6.77
N TYR A 217 -17.73 8.42 6.47
CA TYR A 217 -18.77 8.52 7.49
C TYR A 217 -18.60 7.50 8.60
N ILE A 218 -18.35 6.22 8.25
CA ILE A 218 -18.10 5.15 9.23
C ILE A 218 -16.87 5.50 10.09
N SER A 219 -15.75 5.89 9.50
CA SER A 219 -14.53 6.25 10.22
C SER A 219 -14.75 7.34 11.26
N ASN A 220 -15.50 8.39 10.89
CA ASN A 220 -15.81 9.50 11.79
C ASN A 220 -16.81 9.14 12.89
N ASN A 221 -17.57 8.05 12.73
CA ASN A 221 -18.63 7.65 13.66
C ASN A 221 -18.40 6.26 14.30
N LEU A 222 -17.19 5.70 14.22
CA LEU A 222 -16.87 4.37 14.77
C LEU A 222 -17.26 4.16 16.24
N PRO A 223 -17.13 5.17 17.14
CA PRO A 223 -17.52 5.02 18.53
C PRO A 223 -19.03 4.86 18.76
N ASN A 224 -19.86 5.26 17.78
CA ASN A 224 -21.30 5.14 17.89
C ASN A 224 -21.73 3.66 17.83
N THR A 225 -22.21 3.13 18.96
CA THR A 225 -22.64 1.73 19.07
C THR A 225 -23.88 1.42 18.23
N GLU A 226 -24.73 2.43 17.96
CA GLU A 226 -25.94 2.33 17.14
C GLU A 226 -25.69 2.44 15.64
N LEU A 227 -24.41 2.56 15.23
CA LEU A 227 -24.05 2.66 13.82
C LEU A 227 -24.42 1.36 13.08
N ASN A 228 -25.32 1.47 12.12
CA ASN A 228 -25.84 0.37 11.31
C ASN A 228 -26.04 0.78 9.85
N ALA A 229 -26.33 -0.19 8.98
CA ALA A 229 -26.49 0.04 7.55
C ALA A 229 -27.55 1.09 7.20
N THR A 230 -28.64 1.15 7.96
CA THR A 230 -29.74 2.09 7.74
C THR A 230 -29.32 3.52 8.04
N ASN A 231 -28.65 3.73 9.19
CA ASN A 231 -28.19 5.05 9.61
C ASN A 231 -27.09 5.58 8.69
N VAL A 232 -26.18 4.71 8.26
CA VAL A 232 -25.10 5.07 7.32
C VAL A 232 -25.67 5.41 5.95
N ALA A 233 -26.59 4.60 5.42
CA ALA A 233 -27.25 4.86 4.15
C ALA A 233 -28.00 6.20 4.15
N ALA A 234 -28.77 6.49 5.20
CA ALA A 234 -29.49 7.74 5.37
C ALA A 234 -28.53 8.94 5.39
N ALA A 235 -27.46 8.88 6.17
CA ALA A 235 -26.43 9.92 6.24
C ALA A 235 -25.71 10.16 4.90
N CYS A 236 -25.48 9.09 4.13
CA CYS A 236 -24.89 9.15 2.80
C CYS A 236 -25.89 9.47 1.68
N LYS A 237 -27.18 9.70 2.01
CA LYS A 237 -28.27 9.99 1.05
C LYS A 237 -28.44 8.92 -0.02
N ILE A 238 -28.34 7.65 0.37
CA ILE A 238 -28.58 6.48 -0.48
C ILE A 238 -29.57 5.52 0.19
N SER A 239 -30.16 4.61 -0.58
CA SER A 239 -30.99 3.55 0.02
C SER A 239 -30.12 2.49 0.71
N THR A 240 -30.63 1.86 1.75
CA THR A 240 -29.97 0.72 2.43
C THR A 240 -29.71 -0.43 1.45
N ARG A 241 -30.65 -0.68 0.50
CA ARG A 241 -30.44 -1.67 -0.58
C ARG A 241 -29.23 -1.33 -1.44
N TYR A 242 -29.07 -0.07 -1.82
CA TYR A 242 -27.93 0.36 -2.64
C TYR A 242 -26.60 0.29 -1.86
N LEU A 243 -26.62 0.60 -0.56
CA LEU A 243 -25.47 0.39 0.30
C LEU A 243 -25.01 -1.08 0.29
N TYR A 244 -25.92 -2.05 0.40
CA TYR A 244 -25.57 -3.46 0.30
C TYR A 244 -25.05 -3.85 -1.08
N VAL A 245 -25.55 -3.26 -2.16
CA VAL A 245 -24.99 -3.46 -3.53
C VAL A 245 -23.53 -2.98 -3.58
N ILE A 246 -23.24 -1.80 -3.03
CA ILE A 246 -21.88 -1.24 -2.96
C ILE A 246 -20.95 -2.20 -2.19
N PHE A 247 -21.34 -2.68 -1.02
CA PHE A 247 -20.53 -3.62 -0.24
C PHE A 247 -20.38 -4.99 -0.92
N LYS A 248 -21.38 -5.46 -1.65
CA LYS A 248 -21.29 -6.70 -2.43
C LYS A 248 -20.24 -6.60 -3.53
N HIS A 249 -20.08 -5.44 -4.18
CA HIS A 249 -18.98 -5.19 -5.12
C HIS A 249 -17.60 -5.29 -4.46
N GLN A 250 -17.52 -5.06 -3.14
CA GLN A 250 -16.30 -5.23 -2.34
C GLN A 250 -16.04 -6.67 -1.90
N GLN A 251 -16.91 -7.62 -2.21
CA GLN A 251 -16.89 -8.99 -1.67
C GLN A 251 -16.92 -9.05 -0.13
N LEU A 252 -17.40 -7.99 0.52
CA LEU A 252 -17.52 -7.87 1.96
C LEU A 252 -18.98 -7.55 2.35
N SER A 253 -19.38 -7.91 3.55
CA SER A 253 -20.62 -7.39 4.11
C SER A 253 -20.35 -6.08 4.89
N PHE A 254 -21.35 -5.20 4.95
CA PHE A 254 -21.28 -3.98 5.77
C PHE A 254 -20.90 -4.28 7.23
N ASN A 255 -21.48 -5.30 7.83
CA ASN A 255 -21.22 -5.65 9.23
C ASN A 255 -19.77 -6.16 9.43
N GLN A 256 -19.24 -6.93 8.46
CA GLN A 256 -17.84 -7.35 8.49
C GLN A 256 -16.91 -6.13 8.40
N TYR A 257 -17.16 -5.24 7.45
CA TYR A 257 -16.37 -4.02 7.29
C TYR A 257 -16.38 -3.16 8.56
N LEU A 258 -17.56 -2.86 9.11
CA LEU A 258 -17.68 -2.08 10.35
C LEU A 258 -16.94 -2.72 11.52
N LYS A 259 -17.08 -4.05 11.69
CA LYS A 259 -16.38 -4.82 12.72
C LYS A 259 -14.85 -4.70 12.54
N GLU A 260 -14.33 -4.90 11.34
CA GLU A 260 -12.89 -4.80 11.04
C GLU A 260 -12.35 -3.40 11.34
N GLN A 261 -13.08 -2.33 10.96
CA GLN A 261 -12.68 -0.96 11.27
C GLN A 261 -12.60 -0.70 12.78
N ARG A 262 -13.58 -1.19 13.55
CA ARG A 262 -13.58 -1.09 15.00
C ARG A 262 -12.42 -1.85 15.65
N LEU A 263 -12.14 -3.07 15.17
CA LEU A 263 -11.03 -3.90 15.66
C LEU A 263 -9.66 -3.26 15.31
N SER A 264 -9.50 -2.74 14.10
CA SER A 264 -8.28 -2.06 13.68
C SER A 264 -8.01 -0.81 14.51
N LYS A 265 -9.04 -0.02 14.80
CA LYS A 265 -8.94 1.13 15.71
C LYS A 265 -8.51 0.71 17.11
N ALA A 266 -9.11 -0.36 17.66
CA ALA A 266 -8.74 -0.87 18.98
C ALA A 266 -7.28 -1.36 19.01
N HIS A 267 -6.83 -2.06 17.98
CA HIS A 267 -5.46 -2.52 17.86
C HIS A 267 -4.47 -1.34 17.81
N ALA A 268 -4.75 -0.33 16.99
CA ALA A 268 -3.91 0.86 16.89
C ALA A 268 -3.81 1.63 18.23
N LEU A 269 -4.90 1.70 19.00
CA LEU A 269 -4.89 2.32 20.32
C LEU A 269 -4.08 1.51 21.34
N LEU A 270 -4.12 0.18 21.29
CA LEU A 270 -3.36 -0.70 22.19
C LEU A 270 -1.85 -0.67 21.89
N THR A 271 -1.46 -0.59 20.63
CA THR A 271 -0.04 -0.58 20.21
C THR A 271 0.60 0.80 20.27
N GLY A 272 -0.20 1.87 20.36
CA GLY A 272 0.28 3.26 20.35
C GLY A 272 0.79 3.80 21.69
N ASN A 273 1.04 2.99 22.71
CA ASN A 273 1.56 3.36 24.05
C ASN A 273 0.83 4.52 24.76
N GLN A 274 -0.40 4.84 24.40
CA GLN A 274 -1.15 5.98 24.94
C GLN A 274 -2.45 5.57 25.66
N TYR A 275 -2.59 4.28 26.01
CA TYR A 275 -3.87 3.79 26.52
C TYR A 275 -3.80 3.35 27.99
N PRO A 276 -4.09 4.26 28.95
CA PRO A 276 -4.08 3.96 30.39
C PRO A 276 -5.42 3.40 30.91
N PHE A 277 -6.40 3.09 30.04
CA PHE A 277 -7.77 2.78 30.41
C PHE A 277 -8.11 1.28 30.39
N SER A 278 -9.26 0.92 30.98
CA SER A 278 -9.73 -0.46 31.01
C SER A 278 -10.15 -0.98 29.62
N ILE A 279 -10.13 -2.30 29.44
CA ILE A 279 -10.61 -2.95 28.19
C ILE A 279 -12.07 -2.62 27.90
N ASP A 280 -12.89 -2.43 28.95
CA ASP A 280 -14.29 -2.04 28.80
C ASP A 280 -14.43 -0.64 28.18
N TYR A 281 -13.60 0.28 28.64
CA TYR A 281 -13.55 1.63 28.06
C TYR A 281 -13.06 1.60 26.62
N LEU A 282 -12.01 0.83 26.32
CA LEU A 282 -11.53 0.65 24.95
C LEU A 282 -12.63 0.10 24.02
N ALA A 283 -13.32 -0.95 24.45
CA ALA A 283 -14.41 -1.53 23.68
C ALA A 283 -15.49 -0.48 23.36
N SER A 284 -15.90 0.32 24.34
CA SER A 284 -16.89 1.39 24.15
C SER A 284 -16.39 2.48 23.21
N GLN A 285 -15.14 2.93 23.32
CA GLN A 285 -14.53 3.93 22.45
C GLN A 285 -14.37 3.45 21.00
N CYS A 286 -14.33 2.14 20.81
CA CYS A 286 -14.32 1.52 19.48
C CYS A 286 -15.72 1.15 18.98
N GLY A 287 -16.80 1.46 19.75
CA GLY A 287 -18.18 1.25 19.33
C GLY A 287 -18.72 -0.16 19.58
N PHE A 288 -18.10 -0.94 20.46
CA PHE A 288 -18.63 -2.25 20.87
C PHE A 288 -19.60 -2.11 22.07
N ASN A 289 -20.77 -2.73 21.97
CA ASN A 289 -21.77 -2.76 23.06
C ASN A 289 -21.42 -3.75 24.18
N SER A 290 -20.47 -4.68 23.95
CA SER A 290 -20.07 -5.71 24.90
C SER A 290 -18.59 -5.96 24.84
N SER A 291 -17.92 -5.81 25.99
CA SER A 291 -16.49 -6.10 26.13
C SER A 291 -16.18 -7.58 25.88
N SER A 292 -17.06 -8.47 26.30
CA SER A 292 -16.88 -9.91 26.07
C SER A 292 -16.91 -10.25 24.59
N TYR A 293 -17.86 -9.65 23.83
CA TYR A 293 -17.91 -9.79 22.38
C TYR A 293 -16.68 -9.18 21.71
N PHE A 294 -16.26 -7.98 22.12
CA PHE A 294 -15.03 -7.33 21.64
C PHE A 294 -13.81 -8.25 21.83
N ILE A 295 -13.59 -8.76 23.05
CA ILE A 295 -12.44 -9.63 23.36
C ILE A 295 -12.45 -10.87 22.47
N SER A 296 -13.62 -11.51 22.31
CA SER A 296 -13.76 -12.69 21.44
C SER A 296 -13.37 -12.39 19.99
N GLN A 297 -13.90 -11.30 19.41
CA GLN A 297 -13.62 -10.92 18.04
C GLN A 297 -12.16 -10.46 17.86
N PHE A 298 -11.59 -9.77 18.84
CA PHE A 298 -10.20 -9.34 18.82
C PHE A 298 -9.24 -10.54 18.83
N LYS A 299 -9.49 -11.52 19.73
CA LYS A 299 -8.72 -12.78 19.75
C LYS A 299 -8.82 -13.54 18.43
N GLN A 300 -10.01 -13.62 17.85
CA GLN A 300 -10.23 -14.28 16.57
C GLN A 300 -9.41 -13.61 15.45
N ARG A 301 -9.31 -12.28 15.46
CA ARG A 301 -8.64 -11.49 14.41
C ARG A 301 -7.13 -11.43 14.57
N TYR A 302 -6.65 -11.20 15.80
CA TYR A 302 -5.22 -10.94 16.06
C TYR A 302 -4.51 -12.07 16.77
N GLN A 303 -5.19 -13.19 17.08
CA GLN A 303 -4.65 -14.37 17.76
C GLN A 303 -4.02 -14.04 19.13
N THR A 304 -4.34 -12.89 19.71
CA THR A 304 -3.82 -12.43 21.01
C THR A 304 -4.94 -11.78 21.83
N HIS A 305 -4.77 -11.75 23.14
CA HIS A 305 -5.74 -11.08 24.03
C HIS A 305 -5.47 -9.57 24.05
N PRO A 306 -6.48 -8.68 24.00
CA PRO A 306 -6.26 -7.23 24.10
C PRO A 306 -5.39 -6.81 25.29
N LYS A 307 -5.50 -7.49 26.44
CA LYS A 307 -4.69 -7.22 27.65
C LYS A 307 -3.21 -7.52 27.44
N ASP A 308 -2.86 -8.49 26.61
CA ASP A 308 -1.47 -8.90 26.41
C ASP A 308 -0.68 -7.82 25.67
N LEU A 309 -1.35 -7.01 24.82
CA LEU A 309 -0.75 -5.87 24.13
C LEU A 309 -0.53 -4.65 25.04
N LEU A 310 -1.24 -4.55 26.18
CA LEU A 310 -1.03 -3.49 27.17
C LEU A 310 0.25 -3.68 27.99
N HIS A 311 0.81 -4.89 28.02
CA HIS A 311 1.98 -5.25 28.82
C HIS A 311 3.27 -5.40 28.00
N LEU A 312 3.21 -5.19 26.68
CA LEU A 312 4.36 -5.27 25.78
C LEU A 312 5.00 -3.91 25.47
N SER A 313 4.56 -2.86 26.19
CA SER A 313 5.03 -1.48 26.04
C SER A 313 5.79 -1.01 27.27
#